data_2aa9491ce0cd0c57b6cf05ec3135bbc9
#
_entry.id   2aa9491ce0cd0c57b6cf05ec3135bbc9
#
_cell.length_a   1.000
_cell.length_b   1.000
_cell.length_c   1.000
_cell.angle_alpha   90.00
_cell.angle_beta   90.00
_cell.angle_gamma   90.00
#
_symmetry.space_group_name_H-M   'P 1'
#
loop_
_entity.id
_entity.type
_entity.pdbx_description
1 polymer ?
#
loop_
_entity_poly.entity_id
_entity_poly.type
_entity_poly.pdbx_seq_one_letter_code
_entity_poly.pdbx_strand_id
1 'polypeptide(L)'
;MGPKKIAVINNKGGVGKSTTSVQLAHGLAKLDFNVLLIDLDGQNDSSLFLGFTEKDYENTFFDLMDPRYPAKLSECIINARENLDLLPNDNIEKINSELHRNSRIDIIMEEILSDLEDMDYDFVMFDCGPQRTKVNDAVLCYIDHIIMPVQVESASVRAVGNIYEYLDELRLSSDLITLIIPNMFDARTNESKANLELLKDIFSDEPDILTEPINRRVKITEAGRAGKTVFEYDEEAADQFFKVLKRVVEKIV
;
A
#
# COMPACT_ATOMS: atom_id res chain seq x y z
N MET A 1 -21.95 -0.74 -4.27
CA MET A 1 -20.97 -1.07 -3.20
C MET A 1 -19.90 -0.01 -3.31
N GLY A 2 -19.41 0.52 -2.17
CA GLY A 2 -18.27 1.44 -2.19
C GLY A 2 -16.97 0.74 -2.63
N PRO A 3 -15.88 1.49 -2.87
CA PRO A 3 -14.61 0.94 -3.28
C PRO A 3 -14.02 0.00 -2.22
N LYS A 4 -13.26 -1.01 -2.64
CA LYS A 4 -12.46 -1.85 -1.75
C LYS A 4 -11.26 -1.06 -1.26
N LYS A 5 -11.12 -0.92 0.07
CA LYS A 5 -10.08 -0.13 0.72
C LYS A 5 -8.95 -1.05 1.20
N ILE A 6 -7.76 -0.85 0.68
CA ILE A 6 -6.60 -1.73 0.88
C ILE A 6 -5.43 -0.93 1.43
N ALA A 7 -4.89 -1.31 2.60
CA ALA A 7 -3.61 -0.78 3.07
C ALA A 7 -2.45 -1.71 2.67
N VAL A 8 -1.40 -1.13 2.12
CA VAL A 8 -0.10 -1.80 1.96
C VAL A 8 0.80 -1.37 3.11
N ILE A 9 0.97 -2.23 4.10
CA ILE A 9 1.64 -1.87 5.36
C ILE A 9 2.62 -2.94 5.85
N ASN A 10 3.71 -2.49 6.43
CA ASN A 10 4.64 -3.28 7.24
C ASN A 10 5.47 -2.31 8.10
N ASN A 11 5.68 -2.64 9.37
CA ASN A 11 6.42 -1.81 10.32
C ASN A 11 7.94 -1.80 10.08
N LYS A 12 8.42 -2.54 9.07
CA LYS A 12 9.82 -2.54 8.66
C LYS A 12 10.02 -1.67 7.42
N GLY A 13 11.04 -0.80 7.48
CA GLY A 13 11.48 -0.01 6.32
C GLY A 13 12.14 -0.89 5.25
N GLY A 14 12.03 -0.50 3.99
CA GLY A 14 12.76 -1.13 2.88
C GLY A 14 12.23 -2.49 2.42
N VAL A 15 11.05 -2.95 2.89
CA VAL A 15 10.45 -4.23 2.45
C VAL A 15 9.75 -4.15 1.10
N GLY A 16 9.65 -2.96 0.51
CA GLY A 16 9.04 -2.71 -0.80
C GLY A 16 7.55 -2.37 -0.73
N LYS A 17 7.07 -1.69 0.32
CA LYS A 17 5.68 -1.22 0.42
C LYS A 17 5.27 -0.36 -0.76
N SER A 18 5.91 0.80 -0.95
CA SER A 18 5.59 1.74 -2.03
C SER A 18 5.75 1.10 -3.42
N THR A 19 6.80 0.28 -3.61
CA THR A 19 6.92 -0.54 -4.83
C THR A 19 5.70 -1.43 -5.02
N THR A 20 5.28 -2.16 -3.99
CA THR A 20 4.11 -3.05 -4.05
C THR A 20 2.83 -2.27 -4.31
N SER A 21 2.62 -1.16 -3.59
CA SER A 21 1.46 -0.26 -3.75
C SER A 21 1.31 0.20 -5.19
N VAL A 22 2.38 0.75 -5.77
CA VAL A 22 2.39 1.27 -7.15
C VAL A 22 2.16 0.16 -8.18
N GLN A 23 2.84 -0.99 -8.02
CA GLN A 23 2.68 -2.08 -8.99
C GLN A 23 1.28 -2.70 -8.91
N LEU A 24 0.72 -2.90 -7.72
CA LEU A 24 -0.62 -3.45 -7.58
C LEU A 24 -1.67 -2.45 -8.08
N ALA A 25 -1.56 -1.16 -7.74
CA ALA A 25 -2.48 -0.13 -8.20
C ALA A 25 -2.52 -0.05 -9.73
N HIS A 26 -1.36 0.06 -10.39
CA HIS A 26 -1.32 0.09 -11.85
C HIS A 26 -1.72 -1.25 -12.47
N GLY A 27 -1.36 -2.36 -11.85
CA GLY A 27 -1.76 -3.67 -12.33
C GLY A 27 -3.28 -3.88 -12.29
N LEU A 28 -3.98 -3.41 -11.24
CA LEU A 28 -5.45 -3.42 -11.16
C LEU A 28 -6.05 -2.50 -12.24
N ALA A 29 -5.48 -1.30 -12.44
CA ALA A 29 -5.89 -0.39 -13.50
C ALA A 29 -5.77 -1.01 -14.90
N LYS A 30 -4.72 -1.82 -15.15
CA LYS A 30 -4.56 -2.59 -16.40
C LYS A 30 -5.54 -3.76 -16.55
N LEU A 31 -6.24 -4.13 -15.50
CA LEU A 31 -7.37 -5.07 -15.51
C LEU A 31 -8.73 -4.34 -15.58
N ASP A 32 -8.72 -3.09 -16.01
CA ASP A 32 -9.88 -2.21 -16.21
C ASP A 32 -10.64 -1.82 -14.92
N PHE A 33 -9.98 -1.90 -13.74
CA PHE A 33 -10.51 -1.34 -12.51
C PHE A 33 -10.10 0.13 -12.34
N ASN A 34 -11.01 0.97 -11.84
CA ASN A 34 -10.71 2.34 -11.45
C ASN A 34 -10.05 2.36 -10.07
N VAL A 35 -8.81 2.85 -9.99
CA VAL A 35 -7.97 2.78 -8.78
C VAL A 35 -7.52 4.15 -8.35
N LEU A 36 -7.71 4.47 -7.06
CA LEU A 36 -7.06 5.59 -6.41
C LEU A 36 -5.92 5.06 -5.51
N LEU A 37 -4.70 5.52 -5.76
CA LEU A 37 -3.56 5.30 -4.87
C LEU A 37 -3.34 6.54 -4.02
N ILE A 38 -3.34 6.38 -2.70
CA ILE A 38 -3.09 7.45 -1.72
C ILE A 38 -1.70 7.21 -1.10
N ASP A 39 -0.79 8.16 -1.32
CA ASP A 39 0.56 8.14 -0.77
C ASP A 39 0.55 8.73 0.65
N LEU A 40 0.80 7.91 1.67
CA LEU A 40 0.89 8.33 3.08
C LEU A 40 2.23 7.94 3.72
N ASP A 41 3.26 7.69 2.92
CA ASP A 41 4.64 7.57 3.39
C ASP A 41 5.33 8.94 3.31
N GLY A 42 6.04 9.34 4.36
CA GLY A 42 6.78 10.61 4.41
C GLY A 42 7.96 10.70 3.43
N GLN A 43 8.25 9.62 2.70
CA GLN A 43 9.28 9.61 1.63
C GLN A 43 8.69 9.92 0.25
N ASN A 44 7.36 9.92 0.10
CA ASN A 44 6.62 10.14 -1.16
C ASN A 44 7.08 9.22 -2.30
N ASP A 45 7.51 8.01 -1.95
CA ASP A 45 8.08 7.06 -2.90
C ASP A 45 7.04 6.60 -3.94
N SER A 46 5.76 6.47 -3.57
CA SER A 46 4.70 6.09 -4.50
C SER A 46 4.50 7.16 -5.58
N SER A 47 4.50 8.42 -5.19
CA SER A 47 4.43 9.55 -6.12
C SER A 47 5.64 9.58 -7.06
N LEU A 48 6.85 9.43 -6.51
CA LEU A 48 8.10 9.40 -7.28
C LEU A 48 8.15 8.21 -8.26
N PHE A 49 7.70 7.02 -7.86
CA PHE A 49 7.70 5.82 -8.70
C PHE A 49 6.66 5.89 -9.83
N LEU A 50 5.64 6.74 -9.71
CA LEU A 50 4.72 7.09 -10.79
C LEU A 50 5.21 8.25 -11.66
N GLY A 51 6.34 8.88 -11.31
CA GLY A 51 6.98 9.94 -12.07
C GLY A 51 6.55 11.34 -11.66
N PHE A 52 5.90 11.50 -10.49
CA PHE A 52 5.46 12.80 -9.97
C PHE A 52 6.38 13.30 -8.86
N THR A 53 6.56 14.62 -8.85
CA THR A 53 7.30 15.36 -7.84
C THR A 53 6.42 16.47 -7.27
N GLU A 54 6.84 17.11 -6.18
CA GLU A 54 6.13 18.22 -5.55
C GLU A 54 5.81 19.41 -6.51
N LYS A 55 6.40 19.41 -7.72
CA LYS A 55 6.15 20.45 -8.73
C LYS A 55 4.96 20.13 -9.65
N ASP A 56 4.48 18.90 -9.57
CA ASP A 56 3.47 18.38 -10.49
C ASP A 56 2.04 18.46 -9.89
N TYR A 57 1.91 18.90 -8.63
CA TYR A 57 0.64 19.06 -7.93
C TYR A 57 0.64 20.29 -7.02
N GLU A 58 -0.53 20.90 -6.83
CA GLU A 58 -0.73 22.09 -5.98
C GLU A 58 -1.34 21.70 -4.63
N ASN A 59 -2.27 20.76 -4.62
CA ASN A 59 -2.96 20.26 -3.43
C ASN A 59 -2.59 18.81 -3.15
N THR A 60 -2.62 18.43 -1.88
CA THR A 60 -2.20 17.14 -1.37
C THR A 60 -3.21 16.58 -0.36
N PHE A 61 -2.97 15.40 0.17
CA PHE A 61 -3.79 14.85 1.25
C PHE A 61 -3.91 15.82 2.45
N PHE A 62 -2.87 16.60 2.76
CA PHE A 62 -2.91 17.54 3.87
C PHE A 62 -3.96 18.64 3.67
N ASP A 63 -4.17 19.10 2.44
CA ASP A 63 -5.12 20.18 2.12
C ASP A 63 -6.59 19.77 2.33
N LEU A 64 -6.89 18.45 2.29
CA LEU A 64 -8.21 17.94 2.66
C LEU A 64 -8.53 18.17 4.14
N MET A 65 -7.50 18.31 4.98
CA MET A 65 -7.62 18.46 6.42
C MET A 65 -7.57 19.93 6.89
N ASP A 66 -7.47 20.90 5.97
CA ASP A 66 -7.45 22.32 6.38
C ASP A 66 -8.75 22.67 7.11
N PRO A 67 -8.71 23.13 8.38
CA PRO A 67 -9.92 23.32 9.17
C PRO A 67 -10.72 24.56 8.76
N ARG A 68 -10.16 25.44 7.92
CA ARG A 68 -10.81 26.66 7.47
C ARG A 68 -11.30 26.58 6.03
N TYR A 69 -10.50 25.98 5.18
CA TYR A 69 -10.72 25.90 3.74
C TYR A 69 -10.26 24.53 3.21
N PRO A 70 -10.97 23.43 3.59
CA PRO A 70 -10.57 22.11 3.10
C PRO A 70 -10.70 22.09 1.58
N ALA A 71 -9.68 21.59 0.91
CA ALA A 71 -9.74 21.30 -0.51
C ALA A 71 -10.74 20.17 -0.77
N LYS A 72 -11.33 20.14 -1.95
CA LYS A 72 -12.11 18.98 -2.37
C LYS A 72 -11.17 17.84 -2.78
N LEU A 73 -11.58 16.62 -2.56
CA LEU A 73 -10.79 15.45 -2.96
C LEU A 73 -10.43 15.51 -4.45
N SER A 74 -11.37 15.90 -5.33
CA SER A 74 -11.13 16.07 -6.76
C SER A 74 -10.07 17.13 -7.13
N GLU A 75 -9.76 18.06 -6.24
CA GLU A 75 -8.74 19.09 -6.44
C GLU A 75 -7.34 18.62 -6.02
N CYS A 76 -7.26 17.51 -5.28
CA CYS A 76 -6.02 16.91 -4.76
C CYS A 76 -5.58 15.69 -5.57
N ILE A 77 -6.46 15.13 -6.42
CA ILE A 77 -6.20 13.94 -7.22
C ILE A 77 -5.52 14.28 -8.53
N ILE A 78 -4.53 13.48 -8.91
CA ILE A 78 -3.79 13.57 -10.17
C ILE A 78 -4.05 12.31 -10.98
N ASN A 79 -4.39 12.44 -12.27
CA ASN A 79 -4.42 11.27 -13.14
C ASN A 79 -3.00 10.77 -13.43
N ALA A 80 -2.66 9.62 -12.88
CA ALA A 80 -1.33 9.04 -13.00
C ALA A 80 -1.18 8.17 -14.26
N ARG A 81 -2.18 7.36 -14.56
CA ARG A 81 -2.27 6.48 -15.75
C ARG A 81 -3.74 6.30 -16.11
N GLU A 82 -4.00 5.64 -17.22
CA GLU A 82 -5.36 5.19 -17.53
C GLU A 82 -5.91 4.33 -16.37
N ASN A 83 -7.09 4.67 -15.87
CA ASN A 83 -7.77 4.04 -14.72
C ASN A 83 -6.98 4.09 -13.39
N LEU A 84 -5.91 4.88 -13.29
CA LEU A 84 -5.13 5.05 -12.07
C LEU A 84 -4.95 6.52 -11.74
N ASP A 85 -5.51 6.92 -10.63
CA ASP A 85 -5.32 8.21 -10.02
C ASP A 85 -4.42 8.13 -8.78
N LEU A 86 -3.74 9.25 -8.47
CA LEU A 86 -2.86 9.42 -7.34
C LEU A 86 -3.35 10.58 -6.47
N LEU A 87 -3.46 10.35 -5.16
CA LEU A 87 -3.55 11.40 -4.15
C LEU A 87 -2.20 11.52 -3.45
N PRO A 88 -1.39 12.55 -3.77
CA PRO A 88 -0.08 12.71 -3.19
C PRO A 88 -0.14 13.27 -1.77
N ASN A 89 0.99 13.18 -1.07
CA ASN A 89 1.22 13.82 0.21
C ASN A 89 2.53 14.64 0.15
N ASP A 90 2.60 15.72 0.89
CA ASP A 90 3.79 16.56 1.00
C ASP A 90 4.28 16.72 2.44
N ASN A 91 3.44 16.41 3.43
CA ASN A 91 3.79 16.69 4.81
C ASN A 91 3.13 15.75 5.84
N ILE A 92 3.63 14.50 5.86
CA ILE A 92 3.11 13.47 6.77
C ILE A 92 3.22 13.86 8.26
N GLU A 93 4.20 14.68 8.64
CA GLU A 93 4.37 15.13 10.03
C GLU A 93 3.25 16.09 10.45
N LYS A 94 2.84 17.00 9.56
CA LYS A 94 1.69 17.88 9.82
C LYS A 94 0.40 17.07 9.90
N ILE A 95 0.18 16.14 8.96
CA ILE A 95 -0.98 15.23 8.99
C ILE A 95 -1.04 14.52 10.33
N ASN A 96 0.05 13.90 10.77
CA ASN A 96 0.12 13.26 12.08
C ASN A 96 -0.19 14.20 13.23
N SER A 97 0.32 15.43 13.20
CA SER A 97 0.08 16.45 14.25
C SER A 97 -1.39 16.84 14.33
N GLU A 98 -2.08 16.99 13.20
CA GLU A 98 -3.51 17.29 13.18
C GLU A 98 -4.33 16.10 13.69
N LEU A 99 -3.99 14.88 13.28
CA LEU A 99 -4.67 13.67 13.75
C LEU A 99 -4.47 13.41 15.25
N HIS A 100 -3.34 13.81 15.85
CA HIS A 100 -3.13 13.75 17.30
C HIS A 100 -4.10 14.64 18.09
N ARG A 101 -4.65 15.66 17.48
CA ARG A 101 -5.65 16.55 18.11
C ARG A 101 -7.07 16.00 18.02
N ASN A 102 -7.29 15.01 17.16
CA ASN A 102 -8.57 14.36 16.97
C ASN A 102 -8.71 13.15 17.90
N SER A 103 -9.81 13.11 18.66
CA SER A 103 -10.11 12.00 19.57
C SER A 103 -10.82 10.82 18.88
N ARG A 104 -11.29 11.01 17.65
CA ARG A 104 -12.09 10.05 16.88
C ARG A 104 -11.28 9.49 15.71
N ILE A 105 -10.16 8.84 16.06
CA ILE A 105 -9.27 8.23 15.07
C ILE A 105 -9.97 7.12 14.26
N ASP A 106 -10.99 6.53 14.83
CA ASP A 106 -11.81 5.45 14.29
C ASP A 106 -12.66 5.86 13.09
N ILE A 107 -13.00 7.14 12.94
CA ILE A 107 -13.84 7.63 11.83
C ILE A 107 -13.20 8.75 11.01
N ILE A 108 -12.05 9.25 11.42
CA ILE A 108 -11.47 10.45 10.80
C ILE A 108 -11.17 10.28 9.31
N MET A 109 -10.74 9.09 8.87
CA MET A 109 -10.50 8.82 7.46
C MET A 109 -11.80 8.82 6.64
N GLU A 110 -12.90 8.34 7.21
CA GLU A 110 -14.21 8.39 6.59
C GLU A 110 -14.68 9.84 6.41
N GLU A 111 -14.43 10.70 7.42
CA GLU A 111 -14.75 12.14 7.33
C GLU A 111 -13.91 12.85 6.28
N ILE A 112 -12.57 12.63 6.26
CA ILE A 112 -11.63 13.26 5.32
C ILE A 112 -11.91 12.83 3.88
N LEU A 113 -12.22 11.56 3.67
CA LEU A 113 -12.40 10.94 2.36
C LEU A 113 -13.88 10.73 2.00
N SER A 114 -14.79 11.50 2.62
CA SER A 114 -16.24 11.36 2.39
C SER A 114 -16.66 11.52 0.92
N ASP A 115 -15.95 12.33 0.16
CA ASP A 115 -16.19 12.53 -1.28
C ASP A 115 -15.97 11.25 -2.12
N LEU A 116 -15.24 10.24 -1.58
CA LEU A 116 -15.01 8.97 -2.28
C LEU A 116 -16.30 8.19 -2.57
N GLU A 117 -17.35 8.38 -1.76
CA GLU A 117 -18.63 7.71 -1.97
C GLU A 117 -19.32 8.14 -3.28
N ASP A 118 -19.02 9.36 -3.74
CA ASP A 118 -19.56 9.96 -4.98
C ASP A 118 -18.63 9.74 -6.18
N MET A 119 -17.48 9.06 -6.00
CA MET A 119 -16.51 8.78 -7.05
C MET A 119 -16.58 7.33 -7.52
N ASP A 120 -16.29 7.08 -8.79
CA ASP A 120 -16.39 5.76 -9.43
C ASP A 120 -15.07 4.98 -9.32
N TYR A 121 -14.59 4.73 -8.10
CA TYR A 121 -13.44 3.87 -7.84
C TYR A 121 -13.87 2.46 -7.43
N ASP A 122 -13.21 1.46 -8.00
CA ASP A 122 -13.33 0.05 -7.56
C ASP A 122 -12.42 -0.23 -6.37
N PHE A 123 -11.22 0.41 -6.36
CA PHE A 123 -10.21 0.23 -5.32
C PHE A 123 -9.65 1.57 -4.85
N VAL A 124 -9.43 1.67 -3.54
CA VAL A 124 -8.64 2.72 -2.91
C VAL A 124 -7.49 2.06 -2.15
N MET A 125 -6.27 2.35 -2.58
CA MET A 125 -5.05 1.77 -2.00
C MET A 125 -4.28 2.82 -1.20
N PHE A 126 -3.86 2.46 0.00
CA PHE A 126 -3.08 3.31 0.91
C PHE A 126 -1.65 2.78 0.98
N ASP A 127 -0.68 3.57 0.53
CA ASP A 127 0.74 3.31 0.76
C ASP A 127 1.15 3.88 2.11
N CYS A 128 1.33 3.01 3.10
CA CYS A 128 1.57 3.39 4.48
C CYS A 128 3.06 3.45 4.83
N GLY A 129 3.46 4.45 5.60
CA GLY A 129 4.81 4.54 6.16
C GLY A 129 5.13 3.39 7.13
N PRO A 130 6.44 3.15 7.44
CA PRO A 130 6.85 2.02 8.28
C PRO A 130 6.63 2.25 9.78
N GLN A 131 6.33 3.46 10.20
CA GLN A 131 6.20 3.81 11.60
C GLN A 131 4.75 3.63 12.07
N ARG A 132 4.56 3.28 13.36
CA ARG A 132 3.25 3.34 14.01
C ARG A 132 2.91 4.80 14.27
N THR A 133 2.07 5.39 13.45
CA THR A 133 1.68 6.81 13.47
C THR A 133 0.17 6.94 13.55
N LYS A 134 -0.33 8.13 13.90
CA LYS A 134 -1.78 8.40 13.88
C LYS A 134 -2.38 8.28 12.48
N VAL A 135 -1.62 8.57 11.44
CA VAL A 135 -2.05 8.32 10.05
C VAL A 135 -2.31 6.83 9.84
N ASN A 136 -1.35 5.97 10.22
CA ASN A 136 -1.51 4.52 10.07
C ASN A 136 -2.63 3.97 10.97
N ASP A 137 -2.78 4.48 12.21
CA ASP A 137 -3.91 4.12 13.08
C ASP A 137 -5.25 4.42 12.38
N ALA A 138 -5.39 5.63 11.81
CA ALA A 138 -6.62 6.05 11.13
C ALA A 138 -6.90 5.24 9.86
N VAL A 139 -5.86 4.96 9.05
CA VAL A 139 -5.98 4.10 7.87
C VAL A 139 -6.45 2.70 8.27
N LEU A 140 -5.82 2.08 9.28
CA LEU A 140 -6.18 0.73 9.74
C LEU A 140 -7.60 0.63 10.26
N CYS A 141 -8.16 1.70 10.84
CA CYS A 141 -9.57 1.76 11.24
C CYS A 141 -10.55 1.90 10.07
N TYR A 142 -10.08 2.30 8.89
CA TYR A 142 -10.92 2.65 7.74
C TYR A 142 -10.94 1.58 6.63
N ILE A 143 -9.91 0.74 6.56
CA ILE A 143 -9.71 -0.20 5.46
C ILE A 143 -10.48 -1.50 5.61
N ASP A 144 -10.66 -2.21 4.49
CA ASP A 144 -11.28 -3.54 4.44
C ASP A 144 -10.22 -4.65 4.40
N HIS A 145 -9.01 -4.36 3.83
CA HIS A 145 -7.98 -5.35 3.56
C HIS A 145 -6.58 -4.82 3.82
N ILE A 146 -5.70 -5.70 4.29
CA ILE A 146 -4.26 -5.45 4.39
C ILE A 146 -3.52 -6.37 3.42
N ILE A 147 -2.64 -5.78 2.62
CA ILE A 147 -1.61 -6.48 1.86
C ILE A 147 -0.26 -6.17 2.52
N MET A 148 0.45 -7.21 2.94
CA MET A 148 1.68 -7.07 3.70
C MET A 148 2.88 -7.62 2.93
N PRO A 149 3.70 -6.76 2.28
CA PRO A 149 4.97 -7.20 1.72
C PRO A 149 5.97 -7.49 2.85
N VAL A 150 6.62 -8.65 2.78
CA VAL A 150 7.58 -9.14 3.77
C VAL A 150 8.87 -9.53 3.08
N GLN A 151 9.97 -8.85 3.37
CA GLN A 151 11.27 -9.22 2.81
C GLN A 151 11.68 -10.59 3.35
N VAL A 152 12.06 -11.52 2.44
CA VAL A 152 12.40 -12.91 2.79
C VAL A 152 13.81 -13.00 3.39
N GLU A 153 13.92 -12.66 4.67
CA GLU A 153 15.16 -12.70 5.45
C GLU A 153 14.88 -13.11 6.91
N SER A 154 15.91 -13.27 7.74
CA SER A 154 15.80 -13.78 9.12
C SER A 154 14.87 -12.99 10.05
N ALA A 155 14.61 -11.70 9.75
CA ALA A 155 13.68 -10.85 10.52
C ALA A 155 12.23 -10.90 10.04
N SER A 156 11.90 -11.69 9.01
CA SER A 156 10.58 -11.74 8.37
C SER A 156 9.47 -12.09 9.35
N VAL A 157 9.67 -13.15 10.12
CA VAL A 157 8.69 -13.65 11.11
C VAL A 157 8.35 -12.58 12.16
N ARG A 158 9.37 -11.87 12.65
CA ARG A 158 9.16 -10.78 13.61
C ARG A 158 8.36 -9.63 12.97
N ALA A 159 8.67 -9.29 11.72
CA ALA A 159 7.96 -8.22 11.02
C ALA A 159 6.47 -8.56 10.83
N VAL A 160 6.15 -9.82 10.58
CA VAL A 160 4.76 -10.31 10.53
C VAL A 160 4.12 -10.18 11.91
N GLY A 161 4.73 -10.73 12.96
CA GLY A 161 4.20 -10.65 14.33
C GLY A 161 3.90 -9.23 14.78
N ASN A 162 4.76 -8.26 14.44
CA ASN A 162 4.56 -6.85 14.79
C ASN A 162 3.27 -6.24 14.20
N ILE A 163 2.79 -6.71 13.04
CA ILE A 163 1.52 -6.23 12.47
C ILE A 163 0.34 -6.85 13.22
N TYR A 164 0.39 -8.15 13.55
CA TYR A 164 -0.64 -8.76 14.38
C TYR A 164 -0.77 -8.07 15.75
N GLU A 165 0.36 -7.80 16.43
CA GLU A 165 0.38 -7.04 17.69
C GLU A 165 -0.19 -5.62 17.49
N TYR A 166 0.10 -4.96 16.37
CA TYR A 166 -0.40 -3.62 16.08
C TYR A 166 -1.93 -3.61 15.92
N LEU A 167 -2.49 -4.59 15.21
CA LEU A 167 -3.93 -4.74 15.07
C LEU A 167 -4.60 -5.02 16.43
N ASP A 168 -4.01 -5.89 17.27
CA ASP A 168 -4.52 -6.19 18.60
C ASP A 168 -4.52 -4.95 19.51
N GLU A 169 -3.46 -4.14 19.51
CA GLU A 169 -3.40 -2.86 20.22
C GLU A 169 -4.52 -1.89 19.80
N LEU A 170 -4.88 -1.88 18.52
CA LEU A 170 -5.99 -1.10 17.98
C LEU A 170 -7.36 -1.78 18.13
N ARG A 171 -7.42 -3.01 18.67
CA ARG A 171 -8.61 -3.85 18.80
C ARG A 171 -9.28 -4.15 17.45
N LEU A 172 -8.47 -4.30 16.41
CA LEU A 172 -8.90 -4.67 15.08
C LEU A 172 -8.69 -6.18 14.85
N SER A 173 -9.53 -6.77 13.97
CA SER A 173 -9.40 -8.18 13.64
C SER A 173 -8.14 -8.44 12.79
N SER A 174 -7.45 -9.55 13.08
CA SER A 174 -6.37 -10.06 12.22
C SER A 174 -6.88 -10.52 10.84
N ASP A 175 -8.18 -10.77 10.68
CA ASP A 175 -8.80 -11.12 9.39
C ASP A 175 -8.66 -10.01 8.34
N LEU A 176 -8.33 -8.79 8.76
CA LEU A 176 -7.94 -7.71 7.86
C LEU A 176 -6.70 -8.06 7.02
N ILE A 177 -5.79 -8.92 7.52
CA ILE A 177 -4.61 -9.36 6.77
C ILE A 177 -5.06 -10.36 5.71
N THR A 178 -5.31 -9.87 4.51
CA THR A 178 -5.82 -10.66 3.39
C THR A 178 -4.72 -11.40 2.63
N LEU A 179 -3.57 -10.73 2.42
CA LEU A 179 -2.44 -11.30 1.71
C LEU A 179 -1.10 -10.88 2.31
N ILE A 180 -0.18 -11.83 2.37
CA ILE A 180 1.23 -11.62 2.70
C ILE A 180 2.04 -11.93 1.43
N ILE A 181 2.86 -10.97 1.00
CA ILE A 181 3.69 -11.10 -0.20
C ILE A 181 5.14 -11.33 0.23
N PRO A 182 5.68 -12.55 0.10
CA PRO A 182 7.10 -12.79 0.27
C PRO A 182 7.87 -11.99 -0.80
N ASN A 183 8.60 -10.96 -0.39
CA ASN A 183 9.24 -10.01 -1.32
C ASN A 183 10.77 -10.12 -1.27
N MET A 184 11.41 -9.65 -2.35
CA MET A 184 12.88 -9.64 -2.50
C MET A 184 13.51 -11.04 -2.33
N PHE A 185 12.79 -12.08 -2.73
CA PHE A 185 13.28 -13.45 -2.68
C PHE A 185 14.50 -13.63 -3.59
N ASP A 186 15.58 -14.22 -3.09
CA ASP A 186 16.75 -14.63 -3.87
C ASP A 186 16.93 -16.13 -3.86
N ALA A 187 16.48 -16.78 -4.93
CA ALA A 187 16.56 -18.23 -5.09
C ALA A 187 17.99 -18.79 -5.10
N ARG A 188 19.01 -17.95 -5.20
CA ARG A 188 20.43 -18.36 -5.19
C ARG A 188 20.96 -18.58 -3.79
N THR A 189 20.31 -18.02 -2.76
CA THR A 189 20.75 -18.11 -1.37
C THR A 189 19.95 -19.14 -0.59
N ASN A 190 20.65 -19.93 0.24
CA ASN A 190 20.01 -20.89 1.13
C ASN A 190 19.22 -20.19 2.24
N GLU A 191 19.69 -19.04 2.69
CA GLU A 191 19.00 -18.22 3.70
C GLU A 191 17.61 -17.82 3.22
N SER A 192 17.51 -17.25 2.00
CA SER A 192 16.21 -16.83 1.45
C SER A 192 15.25 -18.01 1.29
N LYS A 193 15.75 -19.17 0.83
CA LYS A 193 14.94 -20.38 0.73
C LYS A 193 14.43 -20.85 2.10
N ALA A 194 15.33 -20.93 3.10
CA ALA A 194 14.95 -21.35 4.44
C ALA A 194 13.91 -20.40 5.09
N ASN A 195 14.07 -19.09 4.90
CA ASN A 195 13.11 -18.12 5.42
C ASN A 195 11.75 -18.16 4.70
N LEU A 196 11.72 -18.45 3.39
CA LEU A 196 10.48 -18.66 2.67
C LEU A 196 9.75 -19.92 3.17
N GLU A 197 10.45 -21.03 3.38
CA GLU A 197 9.85 -22.25 3.95
C GLU A 197 9.35 -22.01 5.37
N LEU A 198 10.09 -21.26 6.20
CA LEU A 198 9.64 -20.88 7.54
C LEU A 198 8.33 -20.05 7.51
N LEU A 199 8.19 -19.11 6.55
CA LEU A 199 6.92 -18.39 6.37
C LEU A 199 5.78 -19.35 5.98
N LYS A 200 6.03 -20.31 5.10
CA LYS A 200 5.02 -21.32 4.72
C LYS A 200 4.62 -22.20 5.89
N ASP A 201 5.58 -22.60 6.73
CA ASP A 201 5.32 -23.41 7.93
C ASP A 201 4.44 -22.66 8.93
N ILE A 202 4.71 -21.36 9.14
CA ILE A 202 3.92 -20.50 10.03
C ILE A 202 2.46 -20.39 9.56
N PHE A 203 2.24 -20.30 8.26
CA PHE A 203 0.91 -20.16 7.66
C PHE A 203 0.40 -21.49 7.06
N SER A 204 0.87 -22.63 7.58
CA SER A 204 0.46 -23.95 7.08
C SER A 204 -1.04 -24.23 7.21
N ASP A 205 -1.69 -23.64 8.21
CA ASP A 205 -3.12 -23.77 8.43
C ASP A 205 -3.95 -22.82 7.53
N GLU A 206 -3.32 -21.77 6.99
CA GLU A 206 -3.92 -20.78 6.11
C GLU A 206 -2.99 -20.47 4.91
N PRO A 207 -2.63 -21.48 4.09
CA PRO A 207 -1.63 -21.32 3.04
C PRO A 207 -2.01 -20.28 1.97
N ASP A 208 -3.30 -20.03 1.82
CA ASP A 208 -3.85 -19.08 0.86
C ASP A 208 -3.61 -17.61 1.22
N ILE A 209 -3.11 -17.31 2.42
CA ILE A 209 -2.70 -15.96 2.81
C ILE A 209 -1.37 -15.55 2.14
N LEU A 210 -0.51 -16.52 1.81
CA LEU A 210 0.76 -16.28 1.14
C LEU A 210 0.58 -16.26 -0.37
N THR A 211 1.19 -15.28 -1.02
CA THR A 211 1.31 -15.25 -2.48
C THR A 211 2.58 -15.99 -2.94
N GLU A 212 2.73 -16.18 -4.26
CA GLU A 212 4.01 -16.50 -4.85
C GLU A 212 5.04 -15.40 -4.53
N PRO A 213 6.32 -15.75 -4.28
CA PRO A 213 7.32 -14.78 -3.93
C PRO A 213 7.69 -13.87 -5.10
N ILE A 214 7.87 -12.59 -4.81
CA ILE A 214 8.47 -11.63 -5.76
C ILE A 214 9.99 -11.73 -5.64
N ASN A 215 10.65 -12.14 -6.72
CA ASN A 215 12.10 -12.24 -6.76
C ASN A 215 12.77 -10.86 -6.76
N ARG A 216 13.92 -10.75 -6.12
CA ARG A 216 14.76 -9.57 -6.19
C ARG A 216 15.26 -9.37 -7.62
N ARG A 217 14.87 -8.24 -8.24
CA ARG A 217 15.27 -7.85 -9.59
C ARG A 217 15.67 -6.38 -9.64
N VAL A 218 16.79 -6.12 -10.31
CA VAL A 218 17.26 -4.75 -10.54
C VAL A 218 16.26 -3.96 -11.36
N LYS A 219 15.55 -4.61 -12.31
CA LYS A 219 14.55 -4.01 -13.18
C LYS A 219 13.37 -3.36 -12.45
N ILE A 220 12.97 -3.93 -11.30
CA ILE A 220 11.92 -3.34 -10.45
C ILE A 220 12.40 -1.97 -9.90
N THR A 221 13.65 -1.91 -9.43
CA THR A 221 14.23 -0.67 -8.91
C THR A 221 14.49 0.35 -10.01
N GLU A 222 14.97 -0.09 -11.18
CA GLU A 222 15.20 0.77 -12.35
C GLU A 222 13.89 1.39 -12.86
N ALA A 223 12.79 0.61 -12.90
CA ALA A 223 11.48 1.10 -13.27
C ALA A 223 11.04 2.27 -12.36
N GLY A 224 11.04 2.08 -11.03
CA GLY A 224 10.68 3.13 -10.08
C GLY A 224 11.54 4.39 -10.22
N ARG A 225 12.87 4.24 -10.39
CA ARG A 225 13.76 5.39 -10.66
C ARG A 225 13.47 6.13 -11.96
N ALA A 226 12.90 5.44 -12.95
CA ALA A 226 12.47 6.02 -14.21
C ALA A 226 11.05 6.62 -14.18
N GLY A 227 10.39 6.63 -13.02
CA GLY A 227 8.99 7.06 -12.87
C GLY A 227 8.01 6.16 -13.62
N LYS A 228 8.33 4.86 -13.71
CA LYS A 228 7.56 3.85 -14.44
C LYS A 228 7.25 2.65 -13.57
N THR A 229 6.16 1.98 -13.87
CA THR A 229 5.87 0.68 -13.29
C THR A 229 6.56 -0.44 -14.08
N VAL A 230 6.60 -1.64 -13.50
CA VAL A 230 7.16 -2.81 -14.21
C VAL A 230 6.37 -3.14 -15.48
N PHE A 231 5.08 -2.86 -15.51
CA PHE A 231 4.21 -3.06 -16.68
C PHE A 231 4.56 -2.17 -17.88
N GLU A 232 5.32 -1.09 -17.64
CA GLU A 232 5.82 -0.16 -18.64
C GLU A 232 7.31 -0.37 -18.94
N TYR A 233 8.00 -1.23 -18.16
CA TYR A 233 9.46 -1.28 -18.17
C TYR A 233 10.07 -2.66 -18.44
N ASP A 234 9.49 -3.76 -17.89
CA ASP A 234 10.09 -5.10 -17.98
C ASP A 234 9.03 -6.19 -17.82
N GLU A 235 8.81 -6.99 -18.88
CA GLU A 235 7.77 -8.02 -18.93
C GLU A 235 7.96 -9.11 -17.87
N GLU A 236 9.20 -9.52 -17.60
CA GLU A 236 9.50 -10.60 -16.66
C GLU A 236 9.26 -10.15 -15.20
N ALA A 237 9.50 -8.87 -14.90
CA ALA A 237 9.13 -8.28 -13.62
C ALA A 237 7.60 -8.13 -13.51
N ALA A 238 6.93 -7.71 -14.59
CA ALA A 238 5.49 -7.59 -14.65
C ALA A 238 4.78 -8.92 -14.39
N ASP A 239 5.26 -10.03 -14.95
CA ASP A 239 4.69 -11.37 -14.76
C ASP A 239 4.62 -11.79 -13.29
N GLN A 240 5.61 -11.38 -12.47
CA GLN A 240 5.58 -11.68 -11.04
C GLN A 240 4.45 -10.94 -10.33
N PHE A 241 4.24 -9.67 -10.67
CA PHE A 241 3.15 -8.89 -10.11
C PHE A 241 1.78 -9.33 -10.64
N PHE A 242 1.68 -9.81 -11.88
CA PHE A 242 0.42 -10.39 -12.37
C PHE A 242 -0.01 -11.62 -11.57
N LYS A 243 0.91 -12.47 -11.12
CA LYS A 243 0.59 -13.59 -10.24
C LYS A 243 0.03 -13.14 -8.90
N VAL A 244 0.62 -12.08 -8.32
CA VAL A 244 0.11 -11.47 -7.08
C VAL A 244 -1.26 -10.83 -7.31
N LEU A 245 -1.42 -10.09 -8.41
CA LEU A 245 -2.71 -9.47 -8.79
C LEU A 245 -3.83 -10.49 -8.94
N LYS A 246 -3.55 -11.64 -9.52
CA LYS A 246 -4.53 -12.74 -9.58
C LYS A 246 -5.03 -13.11 -8.19
N ARG A 247 -4.13 -13.21 -7.19
CA ARG A 247 -4.50 -13.50 -5.79
C ARG A 247 -5.30 -12.34 -5.17
N VAL A 248 -4.93 -11.09 -5.48
CA VAL A 248 -5.69 -9.90 -5.02
C VAL A 248 -7.13 -9.95 -5.53
N VAL A 249 -7.31 -10.19 -6.83
CA VAL A 249 -8.65 -10.29 -7.43
C VAL A 249 -9.43 -11.46 -6.84
N GLU A 250 -8.82 -12.65 -6.71
CA GLU A 250 -9.48 -13.85 -6.15
C GLU A 250 -9.96 -13.67 -4.69
N LYS A 251 -9.28 -12.85 -3.90
CA LYS A 251 -9.53 -12.71 -2.45
C LYS A 251 -10.38 -11.47 -2.12
N ILE A 252 -10.34 -10.43 -2.95
CA ILE A 252 -10.89 -9.11 -2.61
C ILE A 252 -12.10 -8.75 -3.48
N VAL A 253 -12.17 -9.23 -4.73
CA VAL A 253 -13.31 -9.01 -5.65
C VAL A 253 -14.34 -10.11 -5.47
#